data_96f15bf716e94fb289ea3d3091bd07f0
#
_entry.id   96f15bf716e94fb289ea3d3091bd07f0
#
_cell.length_a   1.000
_cell.length_b   1.000
_cell.length_c   1.000
_cell.angle_alpha   90.00
_cell.angle_beta   90.00
_cell.angle_gamma   90.00
#
_symmetry.space_group_name_H-M   'P 1'
#
loop_
_entity.id
_entity.type
_entity.pdbx_description
1 polymer ?
#
loop_
_entity_poly.entity_id
_entity_poly.type
_entity_poly.pdbx_seq_one_letter_code
_entity_poly.pdbx_strand_id
1 'polypeptide(L)'
;MTNTFMWPFFKTPVPQEPQETAVAEAPLAPALTEVINALPDPALAVDGQGVVVAANAQAAEILEAEPAGRHLSSAIRVPAVLEAVAAAARGEEGASVDYEIRVPVPRSFRAHVSSLGPGKGALLVLRDLTREQQIERMRADFVANASHELRTPLAALSGFLDTIMGAARHDEKAQTKFLGLMRSQADRMRRLIDDLLSLSRIEMNEHLRPSGEVDLVQVAGHVRDVLSGMARDFDCEVVLDGPGSLMVTGSRDELVQVMQNLLENALKYGSSGKRVDITLRRQHDAAELSVRDHGPGIAEEHLPRLTERFYRVNVQESRSRGGTGLGLAIVKHIVNRHRGKLTIVSEPGLGSEFSIRLPLKS
;
A
#
# COMPACT_ATOMS: atom_id res chain seq x y z
N MET A 1 -93.38 59.18 37.21
CA MET A 1 -92.08 59.11 37.89
C MET A 1 -91.38 57.89 37.46
N THR A 2 -90.66 57.89 36.40
CA THR A 2 -89.97 56.76 35.83
C THR A 2 -88.50 57.10 35.64
N ASN A 3 -87.68 56.48 36.37
CA ASN A 3 -86.23 56.69 36.42
C ASN A 3 -85.54 55.69 35.48
N THR A 4 -85.01 56.21 34.38
CA THR A 4 -84.32 55.42 33.38
C THR A 4 -82.82 55.41 33.73
N PHE A 5 -82.29 54.24 34.13
CA PHE A 5 -80.88 54.00 34.35
C PHE A 5 -80.19 53.58 33.02
N MET A 6 -79.23 54.37 32.56
CA MET A 6 -78.44 54.15 31.36
C MET A 6 -77.14 53.53 31.76
N TRP A 7 -76.85 52.34 31.25
CA TRP A 7 -75.58 51.57 31.45
C TRP A 7 -74.51 52.01 30.38
N PRO A 8 -73.24 52.22 30.76
CA PRO A 8 -72.22 52.55 29.84
C PRO A 8 -71.71 51.29 29.09
N PHE A 9 -71.64 51.40 27.79
CA PHE A 9 -71.09 50.38 26.92
C PHE A 9 -69.59 50.20 27.19
N PHE A 10 -69.19 49.03 27.67
CA PHE A 10 -67.81 48.57 27.66
C PHE A 10 -67.44 48.20 26.22
N LYS A 11 -66.50 48.94 25.57
CA LYS A 11 -65.80 48.52 24.33
C LYS A 11 -64.84 47.40 24.70
N THR A 12 -65.11 46.21 24.26
CA THR A 12 -64.15 45.10 24.26
C THR A 12 -62.97 45.46 23.36
N PRO A 13 -61.73 45.35 23.82
CA PRO A 13 -60.57 45.51 22.94
C PRO A 13 -60.54 44.35 21.92
N VAL A 14 -60.38 44.68 20.63
CA VAL A 14 -60.13 43.77 19.53
C VAL A 14 -58.81 43.12 19.79
N PRO A 15 -58.68 41.74 19.72
CA PRO A 15 -57.38 41.09 19.82
C PRO A 15 -56.52 41.54 18.64
N GLN A 16 -55.39 42.13 18.91
CA GLN A 16 -54.34 42.33 17.92
C GLN A 16 -53.83 40.94 17.53
N GLU A 17 -53.90 40.60 16.24
CA GLU A 17 -53.22 39.49 15.64
C GLU A 17 -51.72 39.59 15.98
N PRO A 18 -51.07 38.47 16.37
CA PRO A 18 -49.63 38.47 16.61
C PRO A 18 -48.94 38.88 15.30
N GLN A 19 -48.23 39.99 15.33
CA GLN A 19 -47.30 40.36 14.26
C GLN A 19 -46.29 39.19 14.14
N GLU A 20 -46.37 38.46 13.06
CA GLU A 20 -45.34 37.54 12.61
C GLU A 20 -44.04 38.36 12.51
N THR A 21 -43.19 38.22 13.54
CA THR A 21 -41.83 38.74 13.50
C THR A 21 -41.17 37.99 12.35
N ALA A 22 -41.03 38.64 11.21
CA ALA A 22 -40.17 38.18 10.13
C ALA A 22 -38.78 37.95 10.75
N VAL A 23 -38.46 36.68 11.00
CA VAL A 23 -37.11 36.27 11.31
C VAL A 23 -36.27 36.68 10.09
N ALA A 24 -35.53 37.76 10.25
CA ALA A 24 -34.56 38.17 9.23
C ALA A 24 -33.70 36.96 8.93
N GLU A 25 -33.82 36.39 7.70
CA GLU A 25 -32.92 35.35 7.23
C GLU A 25 -31.51 35.92 7.33
N ALA A 26 -30.76 35.49 8.34
CA ALA A 26 -29.35 35.78 8.45
C ALA A 26 -28.68 35.30 7.13
N PRO A 27 -27.76 36.06 6.56
CA PRO A 27 -27.11 35.66 5.32
C PRO A 27 -26.49 34.28 5.53
N LEU A 28 -26.97 33.27 4.80
CA LEU A 28 -26.54 31.88 4.85
C LEU A 28 -25.01 31.73 4.63
N ALA A 29 -24.38 32.68 3.97
CA ALA A 29 -22.98 32.63 3.60
C ALA A 29 -21.98 32.50 4.76
N PRO A 30 -22.01 33.29 5.85
CA PRO A 30 -21.04 33.14 6.95
C PRO A 30 -21.24 31.85 7.74
N ALA A 31 -22.48 31.45 8.02
CA ALA A 31 -22.77 30.21 8.75
C ALA A 31 -22.35 28.97 7.94
N LEU A 32 -22.55 28.97 6.63
CA LEU A 32 -22.14 27.87 5.75
C LEU A 32 -20.61 27.75 5.66
N THR A 33 -19.90 28.85 5.61
CA THR A 33 -18.43 28.88 5.60
C THR A 33 -17.85 28.31 6.91
N GLU A 34 -18.43 28.66 8.04
CA GLU A 34 -18.00 28.09 9.35
C GLU A 34 -18.21 26.59 9.41
N VAL A 35 -19.36 26.09 8.93
CA VAL A 35 -19.64 24.64 8.88
C VAL A 35 -18.66 23.92 7.94
N ILE A 36 -18.41 24.48 6.75
CA ILE A 36 -17.47 23.88 5.77
C ILE A 36 -16.05 23.84 6.34
N ASN A 37 -15.61 24.89 7.02
CA ASN A 37 -14.28 24.93 7.66
C ASN A 37 -14.14 23.96 8.82
N ALA A 38 -15.24 23.54 9.45
CA ALA A 38 -15.22 22.54 10.50
C ALA A 38 -15.19 21.08 10.00
N LEU A 39 -15.40 20.86 8.68
CA LEU A 39 -15.35 19.52 8.10
C LEU A 39 -13.90 19.06 7.96
N PRO A 40 -13.59 17.81 8.36
CA PRO A 40 -12.25 17.25 8.23
C PRO A 40 -11.91 16.87 6.77
N ASP A 41 -12.92 16.60 5.95
CA ASP A 41 -12.78 16.27 4.55
C ASP A 41 -12.81 17.53 3.67
N PRO A 42 -12.15 17.53 2.52
CA PRO A 42 -12.23 18.61 1.53
C PRO A 42 -13.69 18.89 1.13
N ALA A 43 -14.15 20.10 1.38
CA ALA A 43 -15.53 20.48 1.16
C ALA A 43 -15.65 21.85 0.48
N LEU A 44 -16.64 21.97 -0.44
CA LEU A 44 -16.98 23.19 -1.12
C LEU A 44 -18.50 23.34 -1.19
N ALA A 45 -18.98 24.59 -1.09
CA ALA A 45 -20.35 24.93 -1.45
C ALA A 45 -20.37 25.70 -2.76
N VAL A 46 -21.32 25.36 -3.60
CA VAL A 46 -21.57 26.03 -4.91
C VAL A 46 -22.96 26.62 -4.89
N ASP A 47 -23.13 27.79 -5.49
CA ASP A 47 -24.43 28.39 -5.70
C ASP A 47 -25.22 27.73 -6.86
N GLY A 48 -26.43 28.24 -7.13
CA GLY A 48 -27.27 27.76 -8.24
C GLY A 48 -26.70 27.99 -9.63
N GLN A 49 -25.62 28.76 -9.76
CA GLN A 49 -24.94 29.06 -11.02
C GLN A 49 -23.64 28.24 -11.17
N GLY A 50 -23.30 27.42 -10.18
CA GLY A 50 -22.06 26.62 -10.19
C GLY A 50 -20.81 27.38 -9.75
N VAL A 51 -20.96 28.57 -9.13
CA VAL A 51 -19.86 29.34 -8.56
C VAL A 51 -19.60 28.85 -7.13
N VAL A 52 -18.34 28.64 -6.78
CA VAL A 52 -17.92 28.22 -5.45
C VAL A 52 -18.07 29.42 -4.49
N VAL A 53 -18.98 29.29 -3.52
CA VAL A 53 -19.27 30.35 -2.52
C VAL A 53 -18.46 30.15 -1.23
N ALA A 54 -18.05 28.92 -0.94
CA ALA A 54 -17.20 28.59 0.20
C ALA A 54 -16.39 27.33 -0.08
N ALA A 55 -15.17 27.26 0.46
CA ALA A 55 -14.31 26.09 0.41
C ALA A 55 -13.43 26.06 1.66
N ASN A 56 -13.17 24.87 2.22
CA ASN A 56 -12.21 24.74 3.32
C ASN A 56 -10.76 24.63 2.79
N ALA A 57 -9.81 24.74 3.73
CA ALA A 57 -8.38 24.67 3.40
C ALA A 57 -7.99 23.34 2.72
N GLN A 58 -8.61 22.23 3.12
CA GLN A 58 -8.38 20.91 2.56
C GLN A 58 -8.81 20.84 1.10
N ALA A 59 -9.91 21.50 0.73
CA ALA A 59 -10.35 21.57 -0.67
C ALA A 59 -9.38 22.41 -1.52
N ALA A 60 -8.89 23.54 -0.99
CA ALA A 60 -7.90 24.36 -1.68
C ALA A 60 -6.58 23.61 -1.90
N GLU A 61 -6.13 22.83 -0.91
CA GLU A 61 -4.93 22.02 -1.00
C GLU A 61 -5.05 20.90 -2.07
N ILE A 62 -6.16 20.15 -2.07
CA ILE A 62 -6.38 19.07 -3.04
C ILE A 62 -6.53 19.58 -4.47
N LEU A 63 -7.23 20.71 -4.64
CA LEU A 63 -7.47 21.31 -5.95
C LEU A 63 -6.27 22.13 -6.45
N GLU A 64 -5.23 22.30 -5.64
CA GLU A 64 -4.04 23.12 -5.92
C GLU A 64 -4.41 24.55 -6.41
N ALA A 65 -5.55 25.06 -5.92
CA ALA A 65 -6.09 26.36 -6.31
C ALA A 65 -7.02 26.91 -5.24
N GLU A 66 -7.15 28.23 -5.17
CA GLU A 66 -8.20 28.90 -4.42
C GLU A 66 -9.51 28.86 -5.23
N PRO A 67 -10.46 27.99 -4.89
CA PRO A 67 -11.66 27.80 -5.71
C PRO A 67 -12.74 28.83 -5.45
N ALA A 68 -12.71 29.54 -4.32
CA ALA A 68 -13.75 30.50 -3.92
C ALA A 68 -13.91 31.63 -4.96
N GLY A 69 -15.14 31.97 -5.29
CA GLY A 69 -15.46 33.00 -6.29
C GLY A 69 -15.28 32.57 -7.74
N ARG A 70 -14.88 31.35 -8.03
CA ARG A 70 -14.73 30.82 -9.38
C ARG A 70 -15.79 29.76 -9.67
N HIS A 71 -16.09 29.57 -10.95
CA HIS A 71 -16.97 28.48 -11.38
C HIS A 71 -16.29 27.14 -11.13
N LEU A 72 -17.03 26.15 -10.58
CA LEU A 72 -16.52 24.82 -10.18
C LEU A 72 -15.75 24.13 -11.31
N SER A 73 -16.17 24.29 -12.58
CA SER A 73 -15.50 23.70 -13.74
C SER A 73 -14.05 24.16 -13.94
N SER A 74 -13.64 25.27 -13.33
CA SER A 74 -12.24 25.71 -13.35
C SER A 74 -11.33 24.84 -12.50
N ALA A 75 -11.89 24.27 -11.40
CA ALA A 75 -11.17 23.42 -10.44
C ALA A 75 -11.41 21.92 -10.70
N ILE A 76 -12.64 21.53 -11.01
CA ILE A 76 -13.03 20.13 -11.29
C ILE A 76 -13.59 20.04 -12.71
N ARG A 77 -12.87 19.31 -13.59
CA ARG A 77 -13.23 19.17 -15.01
C ARG A 77 -13.82 17.79 -15.33
N VAL A 78 -14.55 17.21 -14.37
CA VAL A 78 -15.18 15.89 -14.51
C VAL A 78 -16.66 16.08 -14.82
N PRO A 79 -17.15 15.76 -16.05
CA PRO A 79 -18.52 16.01 -16.45
C PRO A 79 -19.56 15.44 -15.49
N ALA A 80 -19.38 14.19 -15.06
CA ALA A 80 -20.30 13.52 -14.12
C ALA A 80 -20.43 14.24 -12.78
N VAL A 81 -19.35 14.85 -12.26
CA VAL A 81 -19.37 15.62 -11.01
C VAL A 81 -20.12 16.94 -11.26
N LEU A 82 -19.86 17.62 -12.40
CA LEU A 82 -20.52 18.87 -12.73
C LEU A 82 -22.03 18.69 -12.96
N GLU A 83 -22.43 17.60 -13.61
CA GLU A 83 -23.83 17.23 -13.80
C GLU A 83 -24.53 16.95 -12.46
N ALA A 84 -23.88 16.17 -11.56
CA ALA A 84 -24.41 15.90 -10.23
C ALA A 84 -24.60 17.18 -9.40
N VAL A 85 -23.63 18.11 -9.46
CA VAL A 85 -23.72 19.40 -8.77
C VAL A 85 -24.86 20.26 -9.37
N ALA A 86 -25.00 20.30 -10.69
CA ALA A 86 -26.09 21.03 -11.34
C ALA A 86 -27.48 20.45 -10.99
N ALA A 87 -27.60 19.12 -10.91
CA ALA A 87 -28.82 18.45 -10.48
C ALA A 87 -29.17 18.75 -9.02
N ALA A 88 -28.21 18.65 -8.11
CA ALA A 88 -28.38 18.97 -6.70
C ALA A 88 -28.73 20.45 -6.48
N ALA A 89 -28.15 21.39 -7.25
CA ALA A 89 -28.48 22.81 -7.18
C ALA A 89 -29.93 23.10 -7.63
N ARG A 90 -30.53 22.25 -8.47
CA ARG A 90 -31.96 22.31 -8.81
C ARG A 90 -32.87 21.71 -7.73
N GLY A 91 -32.30 21.11 -6.69
CA GLY A 91 -33.03 20.47 -5.58
C GLY A 91 -33.31 18.97 -5.81
N GLU A 92 -32.65 18.34 -6.79
CA GLU A 92 -32.69 16.92 -6.98
C GLU A 92 -31.95 16.16 -5.88
N GLU A 93 -32.18 14.84 -5.76
CA GLU A 93 -31.52 14.00 -4.76
C GLU A 93 -30.00 14.00 -4.97
N GLY A 94 -29.25 13.98 -3.88
CA GLY A 94 -27.79 13.98 -3.90
C GLY A 94 -27.22 12.75 -4.58
N ALA A 95 -26.03 12.84 -5.15
CA ALA A 95 -25.35 11.78 -5.85
C ALA A 95 -23.92 11.59 -5.34
N SER A 96 -23.39 10.37 -5.53
CA SER A 96 -21.97 10.05 -5.33
C SER A 96 -21.33 9.67 -6.64
N VAL A 97 -20.22 10.33 -6.99
CA VAL A 97 -19.51 10.12 -8.25
C VAL A 97 -18.04 9.78 -7.96
N ASP A 98 -17.60 8.60 -8.41
CA ASP A 98 -16.19 8.22 -8.34
C ASP A 98 -15.47 8.73 -9.59
N TYR A 99 -14.28 9.32 -9.42
CA TYR A 99 -13.48 9.83 -10.53
C TYR A 99 -11.98 9.75 -10.24
N GLU A 100 -11.17 9.74 -11.30
CA GLU A 100 -9.72 9.71 -11.22
C GLU A 100 -9.12 10.99 -11.83
N ILE A 101 -8.12 11.53 -11.16
CA ILE A 101 -7.21 12.56 -11.69
C ILE A 101 -5.89 11.85 -12.01
N ARG A 102 -5.42 11.95 -13.26
CA ARG A 102 -4.23 11.20 -13.72
C ARG A 102 -2.93 11.99 -13.70
N VAL A 103 -2.98 13.30 -13.61
CA VAL A 103 -1.83 14.20 -13.75
C VAL A 103 -1.84 15.22 -12.62
N PRO A 104 -0.73 15.53 -11.98
CA PRO A 104 0.63 14.97 -12.14
C PRO A 104 0.80 13.59 -11.49
N VAL A 105 0.03 13.28 -10.44
CA VAL A 105 0.03 12.00 -9.75
C VAL A 105 -1.38 11.41 -9.79
N PRO A 106 -1.54 10.13 -10.16
CA PRO A 106 -2.85 9.50 -10.16
C PRO A 106 -3.49 9.52 -8.77
N ARG A 107 -4.68 10.13 -8.66
CA ARG A 107 -5.49 10.15 -7.43
C ARG A 107 -6.92 9.75 -7.75
N SER A 108 -7.55 9.05 -6.83
CA SER A 108 -8.93 8.59 -6.95
C SER A 108 -9.78 9.27 -5.88
N PHE A 109 -10.88 9.86 -6.30
CA PHE A 109 -11.78 10.59 -5.41
C PHE A 109 -13.21 10.07 -5.53
N ARG A 110 -13.94 10.17 -4.42
CA ARG A 110 -15.40 10.10 -4.40
C ARG A 110 -15.96 11.48 -4.07
N ALA A 111 -16.70 12.04 -5.01
CA ALA A 111 -17.43 13.28 -4.82
C ALA A 111 -18.84 12.96 -4.28
N HIS A 112 -19.12 13.35 -3.05
CA HIS A 112 -20.47 13.33 -2.48
C HIS A 112 -21.11 14.69 -2.70
N VAL A 113 -22.17 14.72 -3.48
CA VAL A 113 -22.92 15.94 -3.81
C VAL A 113 -24.26 15.90 -3.09
N SER A 114 -24.59 16.94 -2.38
CA SER A 114 -25.86 17.08 -1.66
C SER A 114 -26.50 18.43 -1.96
N SER A 115 -27.83 18.46 -2.13
CA SER A 115 -28.58 19.71 -2.33
C SER A 115 -28.64 20.51 -1.03
N LEU A 116 -28.44 21.82 -1.13
CA LEU A 116 -28.69 22.79 -0.04
C LEU A 116 -30.14 23.32 -0.06
N GLY A 117 -30.96 22.78 -0.96
CA GLY A 117 -32.34 23.16 -1.22
C GLY A 117 -32.50 23.76 -2.61
N PRO A 118 -33.74 23.76 -3.16
CA PRO A 118 -34.01 24.27 -4.51
C PRO A 118 -33.51 25.71 -4.69
N GLY A 119 -32.64 25.91 -5.66
CA GLY A 119 -32.04 27.20 -5.97
C GLY A 119 -31.00 27.72 -4.97
N LYS A 120 -30.74 27.02 -3.86
CA LYS A 120 -29.74 27.41 -2.85
C LYS A 120 -28.34 26.86 -3.14
N GLY A 121 -28.20 26.02 -4.18
CA GLY A 121 -26.92 25.42 -4.57
C GLY A 121 -26.69 24.03 -4.02
N ALA A 122 -25.43 23.58 -4.01
CA ALA A 122 -25.01 22.24 -3.61
C ALA A 122 -23.79 22.27 -2.69
N LEU A 123 -23.71 21.30 -1.80
CA LEU A 123 -22.52 20.95 -1.04
C LEU A 123 -21.81 19.77 -1.72
N LEU A 124 -20.51 19.93 -1.96
CA LEU A 124 -19.63 18.92 -2.51
C LEU A 124 -18.57 18.57 -1.48
N VAL A 125 -18.51 17.29 -1.08
CA VAL A 125 -17.47 16.74 -0.21
C VAL A 125 -16.63 15.75 -1.02
N LEU A 126 -15.31 15.92 -1.03
CA LEU A 126 -14.38 15.06 -1.76
C LEU A 126 -13.70 14.12 -0.77
N ARG A 127 -13.85 12.83 -0.99
CA ARG A 127 -13.12 11.80 -0.24
C ARG A 127 -12.00 11.24 -1.13
N ASP A 128 -10.76 11.36 -0.66
CA ASP A 128 -9.62 10.74 -1.32
C ASP A 128 -9.65 9.22 -1.06
N LEU A 129 -9.82 8.44 -2.11
CA LEU A 129 -9.83 6.97 -2.10
C LEU A 129 -8.53 6.37 -2.65
N THR A 130 -7.52 7.19 -2.91
CA THR A 130 -6.28 6.76 -3.57
C THR A 130 -5.62 5.60 -2.83
N ARG A 131 -5.50 5.73 -1.51
CA ARG A 131 -4.86 4.72 -0.67
C ARG A 131 -5.68 3.43 -0.61
N GLU A 132 -6.99 3.53 -0.41
CA GLU A 132 -7.89 2.38 -0.38
C GLU A 132 -7.86 1.62 -1.70
N GLN A 133 -7.96 2.32 -2.81
CA GLN A 133 -7.91 1.70 -4.14
C GLN A 133 -6.53 1.10 -4.46
N GLN A 134 -5.44 1.75 -4.03
CA GLN A 134 -4.09 1.18 -4.18
C GLN A 134 -3.96 -0.13 -3.41
N ILE A 135 -4.48 -0.20 -2.19
CA ILE A 135 -4.47 -1.42 -1.37
C ILE A 135 -5.30 -2.52 -2.05
N GLU A 136 -6.49 -2.20 -2.56
CA GLU A 136 -7.34 -3.18 -3.26
C GLU A 136 -6.70 -3.68 -4.56
N ARG A 137 -6.13 -2.79 -5.37
CA ARG A 137 -5.38 -3.18 -6.57
C ARG A 137 -4.19 -4.08 -6.22
N MET A 138 -3.40 -3.71 -5.20
CA MET A 138 -2.29 -4.55 -4.74
C MET A 138 -2.74 -5.94 -4.28
N ARG A 139 -3.91 -6.05 -3.62
CA ARG A 139 -4.48 -7.34 -3.22
C ARG A 139 -4.94 -8.16 -4.43
N ALA A 140 -5.62 -7.54 -5.37
CA ALA A 140 -6.06 -8.21 -6.61
C ALA A 140 -4.87 -8.71 -7.43
N ASP A 141 -3.84 -7.87 -7.63
CA ASP A 141 -2.61 -8.22 -8.32
C ASP A 141 -1.86 -9.35 -7.61
N PHE A 142 -1.84 -9.34 -6.28
CA PHE A 142 -1.22 -10.40 -5.49
C PHE A 142 -1.90 -11.76 -5.72
N VAL A 143 -3.22 -11.83 -5.68
CA VAL A 143 -3.98 -13.06 -5.93
C VAL A 143 -3.80 -13.53 -7.37
N ALA A 144 -3.86 -12.62 -8.34
CA ALA A 144 -3.66 -12.93 -9.75
C ALA A 144 -2.25 -13.51 -10.01
N ASN A 145 -1.21 -12.84 -9.51
CA ASN A 145 0.18 -13.26 -9.66
C ASN A 145 0.46 -14.60 -8.95
N ALA A 146 -0.05 -14.79 -7.71
CA ALA A 146 0.06 -16.07 -6.99
C ALA A 146 -0.58 -17.22 -7.81
N SER A 147 -1.76 -16.99 -8.38
CA SER A 147 -2.46 -17.97 -9.22
C SER A 147 -1.66 -18.31 -10.48
N HIS A 148 -1.07 -17.32 -11.12
CA HIS A 148 -0.20 -17.53 -12.31
C HIS A 148 1.08 -18.28 -11.97
N GLU A 149 1.75 -17.94 -10.87
CA GLU A 149 3.00 -18.59 -10.45
C GLU A 149 2.77 -20.02 -9.93
N LEU A 150 1.55 -20.37 -9.48
CA LEU A 150 1.17 -21.75 -9.15
C LEU A 150 0.72 -22.57 -10.37
N ARG A 151 0.02 -21.95 -11.32
CA ARG A 151 -0.51 -22.65 -12.51
C ARG A 151 0.62 -23.16 -13.42
N THR A 152 1.68 -22.39 -13.60
CA THR A 152 2.81 -22.75 -14.48
C THR A 152 3.50 -24.05 -14.05
N PRO A 153 3.98 -24.22 -12.79
CA PRO A 153 4.59 -25.47 -12.35
C PRO A 153 3.60 -26.64 -12.35
N LEU A 154 2.33 -26.39 -12.04
CA LEU A 154 1.30 -27.42 -12.08
C LEU A 154 1.09 -27.99 -13.49
N ALA A 155 1.01 -27.10 -14.49
CA ALA A 155 0.92 -27.52 -15.90
C ALA A 155 2.17 -28.30 -16.34
N ALA A 156 3.37 -27.89 -15.89
CA ALA A 156 4.61 -28.63 -16.17
C ALA A 156 4.60 -30.03 -15.51
N LEU A 157 4.13 -30.16 -14.26
CA LEU A 157 3.97 -31.44 -13.58
C LEU A 157 3.05 -32.38 -14.36
N SER A 158 1.87 -31.88 -14.80
CA SER A 158 0.93 -32.65 -15.59
C SER A 158 1.58 -33.12 -16.92
N GLY A 159 2.25 -32.24 -17.64
CA GLY A 159 2.91 -32.59 -18.91
C GLY A 159 4.05 -33.60 -18.74
N PHE A 160 4.85 -33.54 -17.65
CA PHE A 160 5.86 -34.55 -17.36
C PHE A 160 5.22 -35.88 -16.99
N LEU A 161 4.11 -35.90 -16.25
CA LEU A 161 3.37 -37.11 -15.93
C LEU A 161 2.83 -37.78 -17.22
N ASP A 162 2.20 -37.00 -18.10
CA ASP A 162 1.70 -37.50 -19.39
C ASP A 162 2.84 -38.11 -20.23
N THR A 163 4.02 -37.48 -20.22
CA THR A 163 5.20 -37.97 -20.92
C THR A 163 5.69 -39.30 -20.35
N ILE A 164 5.77 -39.42 -19.02
CA ILE A 164 6.18 -40.67 -18.34
C ILE A 164 5.18 -41.79 -18.60
N MET A 165 3.87 -41.48 -18.57
CA MET A 165 2.80 -42.49 -18.82
C MET A 165 2.70 -42.87 -20.31
N GLY A 166 3.13 -42.01 -21.22
CA GLY A 166 3.06 -42.18 -22.66
C GLY A 166 4.43 -42.50 -23.32
N ALA A 167 5.03 -41.50 -23.92
CA ALA A 167 6.23 -41.64 -24.75
C ALA A 167 7.46 -42.20 -24.02
N ALA A 168 7.63 -41.87 -22.73
CA ALA A 168 8.75 -42.32 -21.90
C ALA A 168 8.42 -43.57 -21.06
N ARG A 169 7.32 -44.27 -21.33
CA ARG A 169 6.85 -45.41 -20.51
C ARG A 169 7.87 -46.55 -20.35
N HIS A 170 8.72 -46.77 -21.32
CA HIS A 170 9.71 -47.84 -21.34
C HIS A 170 11.18 -47.30 -21.34
N ASP A 171 11.37 -46.00 -21.09
CA ASP A 171 12.69 -45.34 -21.02
C ASP A 171 12.98 -44.91 -19.56
N GLU A 172 13.69 -45.78 -18.84
CA GLU A 172 14.05 -45.54 -17.43
C GLU A 172 14.90 -44.28 -17.24
N LYS A 173 15.78 -43.92 -18.21
CA LYS A 173 16.60 -42.71 -18.12
C LYS A 173 15.73 -41.46 -18.25
N ALA A 174 14.80 -41.46 -19.22
CA ALA A 174 13.83 -40.38 -19.38
C ALA A 174 12.92 -40.26 -18.17
N GLN A 175 12.40 -41.36 -17.63
CA GLN A 175 11.58 -41.37 -16.42
C GLN A 175 12.33 -40.76 -15.24
N THR A 176 13.55 -41.18 -14.96
CA THR A 176 14.39 -40.64 -13.88
C THR A 176 14.58 -39.12 -14.02
N LYS A 177 14.86 -38.65 -15.24
CA LYS A 177 15.01 -37.24 -15.57
C LYS A 177 13.72 -36.46 -15.29
N PHE A 178 12.56 -36.94 -15.79
CA PHE A 178 11.27 -36.25 -15.60
C PHE A 178 10.83 -36.29 -14.15
N LEU A 179 11.03 -37.36 -13.39
CA LEU A 179 10.79 -37.44 -11.95
C LEU A 179 11.62 -36.39 -11.16
N GLY A 180 12.90 -36.21 -11.55
CA GLY A 180 13.75 -35.17 -11.00
C GLY A 180 13.22 -33.75 -11.27
N LEU A 181 12.73 -33.49 -12.51
CA LEU A 181 12.10 -32.21 -12.87
C LEU A 181 10.79 -32.00 -12.11
N MET A 182 9.96 -33.03 -11.98
CA MET A 182 8.72 -32.97 -11.20
C MET A 182 9.01 -32.62 -9.72
N ARG A 183 10.00 -33.26 -9.11
CA ARG A 183 10.42 -32.95 -7.74
C ARG A 183 10.82 -31.47 -7.60
N SER A 184 11.62 -30.97 -8.53
CA SER A 184 12.02 -29.55 -8.56
C SER A 184 10.83 -28.60 -8.65
N GLN A 185 9.81 -28.92 -9.49
CA GLN A 185 8.59 -28.10 -9.56
C GLN A 185 7.76 -28.17 -8.29
N ALA A 186 7.63 -29.34 -7.66
CA ALA A 186 6.93 -29.51 -6.38
C ALA A 186 7.62 -28.72 -5.24
N ASP A 187 8.95 -28.79 -5.16
CA ASP A 187 9.73 -28.02 -4.18
C ASP A 187 9.62 -26.51 -4.40
N ARG A 188 9.53 -26.08 -5.66
CA ARG A 188 9.26 -24.67 -5.98
C ARG A 188 7.86 -24.22 -5.54
N MET A 189 6.83 -25.04 -5.80
CA MET A 189 5.46 -24.74 -5.36
C MET A 189 5.38 -24.66 -3.84
N ARG A 190 6.02 -25.57 -3.12
CA ARG A 190 6.07 -25.55 -1.66
C ARG A 190 6.68 -24.24 -1.16
N ARG A 191 7.85 -23.84 -1.66
CA ARG A 191 8.47 -22.54 -1.28
C ARG A 191 7.58 -21.36 -1.57
N LEU A 192 6.90 -21.35 -2.72
CA LEU A 192 5.96 -20.26 -3.05
C LEU A 192 4.80 -20.18 -2.05
N ILE A 193 4.23 -21.33 -1.66
CA ILE A 193 3.14 -21.39 -0.66
C ILE A 193 3.66 -20.91 0.70
N ASP A 194 4.84 -21.36 1.13
CA ASP A 194 5.44 -20.97 2.41
C ASP A 194 5.71 -19.44 2.43
N ASP A 195 6.22 -18.87 1.34
CA ASP A 195 6.44 -17.43 1.18
C ASP A 195 5.13 -16.65 1.25
N LEU A 196 4.05 -17.13 0.58
CA LEU A 196 2.73 -16.50 0.60
C LEU A 196 2.13 -16.50 2.00
N LEU A 197 2.20 -17.64 2.69
CA LEU A 197 1.70 -17.76 4.07
C LEU A 197 2.50 -16.89 5.06
N SER A 198 3.83 -16.87 4.90
CA SER A 198 4.70 -16.01 5.70
C SER A 198 4.38 -14.54 5.50
N LEU A 199 4.29 -14.08 4.25
CA LEU A 199 3.95 -12.70 3.91
C LEU A 199 2.58 -12.32 4.50
N SER A 200 1.56 -13.16 4.31
CA SER A 200 0.22 -12.93 4.86
C SER A 200 0.23 -12.78 6.39
N ARG A 201 0.99 -13.63 7.11
CA ARG A 201 1.11 -13.55 8.58
C ARG A 201 1.81 -12.26 9.01
N ILE A 202 2.86 -11.85 8.32
CA ILE A 202 3.62 -10.64 8.64
C ILE A 202 2.74 -9.40 8.42
N GLU A 203 2.01 -9.34 7.30
CA GLU A 203 1.10 -8.23 6.99
C GLU A 203 -0.03 -8.08 8.00
N MET A 204 -0.66 -9.19 8.41
CA MET A 204 -1.69 -9.17 9.46
C MET A 204 -1.17 -8.64 10.80
N ASN A 205 0.11 -8.83 11.09
CA ASN A 205 0.75 -8.46 12.35
C ASN A 205 1.71 -7.26 12.21
N GLU A 206 1.69 -6.52 11.10
CA GLU A 206 2.64 -5.44 10.82
C GLU A 206 2.61 -4.33 11.90
N HIS A 207 1.44 -4.11 12.50
CA HIS A 207 1.26 -3.13 13.59
C HIS A 207 1.78 -3.62 14.97
N LEU A 208 2.02 -4.93 15.13
CA LEU A 208 2.50 -5.53 16.38
C LEU A 208 4.03 -5.62 16.36
N ARG A 209 4.70 -4.77 17.13
CA ARG A 209 6.16 -4.81 17.25
C ARG A 209 6.61 -6.07 17.99
N PRO A 210 7.59 -6.84 17.46
CA PRO A 210 8.22 -7.92 18.19
C PRO A 210 8.96 -7.40 19.43
N SER A 211 8.91 -8.15 20.53
CA SER A 211 9.49 -7.73 21.84
C SER A 211 10.63 -8.62 22.34
N GLY A 212 11.00 -9.67 21.58
CA GLY A 212 12.07 -10.60 21.95
C GLY A 212 13.45 -9.95 21.85
N GLU A 213 14.44 -10.57 22.51
CA GLU A 213 15.85 -10.20 22.40
C GLU A 213 16.56 -11.15 21.44
N VAL A 214 17.28 -10.60 20.48
CA VAL A 214 17.94 -11.38 19.43
C VAL A 214 19.37 -10.89 19.22
N ASP A 215 20.32 -11.81 19.22
CA ASP A 215 21.68 -11.54 18.81
C ASP A 215 21.85 -11.77 17.32
N LEU A 216 22.05 -10.67 16.57
CA LEU A 216 22.18 -10.70 15.10
C LEU A 216 23.41 -11.49 14.65
N VAL A 217 24.49 -11.52 15.46
CA VAL A 217 25.70 -12.30 15.12
C VAL A 217 25.39 -13.81 15.13
N GLN A 218 24.63 -14.26 16.12
CA GLN A 218 24.18 -15.66 16.17
C GLN A 218 23.23 -16.00 15.01
N VAL A 219 22.32 -15.07 14.64
CA VAL A 219 21.43 -15.25 13.49
C VAL A 219 22.24 -15.39 12.21
N ALA A 220 23.18 -14.47 11.95
CA ALA A 220 24.01 -14.49 10.75
C ALA A 220 24.88 -15.76 10.67
N GLY A 221 25.52 -16.16 11.79
CA GLY A 221 26.28 -17.39 11.88
C GLY A 221 25.44 -18.63 11.60
N HIS A 222 24.27 -18.73 12.22
CA HIS A 222 23.33 -19.85 11.99
C HIS A 222 22.94 -19.94 10.51
N VAL A 223 22.52 -18.85 9.87
CA VAL A 223 22.08 -18.87 8.48
C VAL A 223 23.23 -19.16 7.52
N ARG A 224 24.44 -18.60 7.77
CA ARG A 224 25.64 -18.95 7.02
C ARG A 224 25.90 -20.47 7.04
N ASP A 225 25.80 -21.07 8.21
CA ASP A 225 26.08 -22.51 8.37
C ASP A 225 24.99 -23.36 7.70
N VAL A 226 23.72 -22.97 7.79
CA VAL A 226 22.60 -23.63 7.09
C VAL A 226 22.78 -23.56 5.57
N LEU A 227 23.22 -22.44 5.04
CA LEU A 227 23.39 -22.23 3.58
C LEU A 227 24.78 -22.62 3.06
N SER A 228 25.64 -23.20 3.91
CA SER A 228 27.01 -23.61 3.52
C SER A 228 27.04 -24.64 2.38
N GLY A 229 26.02 -25.52 2.30
CA GLY A 229 25.83 -26.45 1.18
C GLY A 229 25.59 -25.68 -0.14
N MET A 230 24.64 -24.74 -0.13
CA MET A 230 24.34 -23.90 -1.30
C MET A 230 25.56 -23.07 -1.71
N ALA A 231 26.31 -22.49 -0.78
CA ALA A 231 27.52 -21.74 -1.06
C ALA A 231 28.56 -22.61 -1.79
N ARG A 232 28.74 -23.86 -1.38
CA ARG A 232 29.62 -24.82 -2.07
C ARG A 232 29.11 -25.18 -3.47
N ASP A 233 27.80 -25.38 -3.65
CA ASP A 233 27.22 -25.71 -4.95
C ASP A 233 27.43 -24.58 -5.96
N PHE A 234 27.46 -23.32 -5.50
CA PHE A 234 27.75 -22.13 -6.30
C PHE A 234 29.25 -21.77 -6.34
N ASP A 235 30.13 -22.53 -5.68
CA ASP A 235 31.56 -22.25 -5.55
C ASP A 235 31.81 -20.80 -5.07
N CYS A 236 31.12 -20.41 -3.99
CA CYS A 236 31.07 -19.05 -3.45
C CYS A 236 31.48 -19.04 -1.97
N GLU A 237 32.47 -18.23 -1.63
CA GLU A 237 32.91 -18.00 -0.24
C GLU A 237 31.96 -17.06 0.48
N VAL A 238 31.53 -17.41 1.70
CA VAL A 238 30.71 -16.54 2.55
C VAL A 238 31.51 -16.10 3.77
N VAL A 239 31.87 -14.83 3.79
CA VAL A 239 32.66 -14.22 4.88
C VAL A 239 31.74 -13.50 5.85
N LEU A 240 31.86 -13.79 7.13
CA LEU A 240 31.12 -13.10 8.20
C LEU A 240 32.09 -12.26 9.02
N ASP A 241 31.87 -10.96 9.04
CA ASP A 241 32.62 -9.99 9.83
C ASP A 241 31.66 -9.23 10.77
N GLY A 242 32.06 -9.11 12.05
CA GLY A 242 31.22 -8.44 13.04
C GLY A 242 31.77 -8.52 14.45
N PRO A 243 31.09 -7.85 15.40
CA PRO A 243 31.45 -7.92 16.82
C PRO A 243 31.14 -9.32 17.40
N GLY A 244 31.59 -9.57 18.64
CA GLY A 244 31.27 -10.84 19.32
C GLY A 244 29.76 -11.03 19.60
N SER A 245 28.98 -9.96 19.74
CA SER A 245 27.52 -9.97 19.92
C SER A 245 26.93 -8.63 19.51
N LEU A 246 25.70 -8.65 18.98
CA LEU A 246 24.96 -7.45 18.58
C LEU A 246 23.45 -7.64 18.86
N MET A 247 23.02 -7.14 20.03
CA MET A 247 21.65 -7.35 20.53
C MET A 247 20.66 -6.33 19.95
N VAL A 248 19.54 -6.84 19.44
CA VAL A 248 18.39 -6.05 18.97
C VAL A 248 17.10 -6.54 19.60
N THR A 249 16.08 -5.70 19.61
CA THR A 249 14.71 -6.13 19.93
C THR A 249 14.02 -6.64 18.67
N GLY A 250 13.57 -7.91 18.69
CA GLY A 250 12.94 -8.50 17.51
C GLY A 250 12.44 -9.92 17.71
N SER A 251 11.96 -10.51 16.60
CA SER A 251 11.62 -11.92 16.49
C SER A 251 12.78 -12.68 15.84
N ARG A 252 13.31 -13.70 16.55
CA ARG A 252 14.44 -14.49 16.05
C ARG A 252 14.11 -15.15 14.71
N ASP A 253 12.93 -15.75 14.60
CA ASP A 253 12.52 -16.48 13.39
C ASP A 253 12.38 -15.54 12.19
N GLU A 254 11.81 -14.35 12.39
CA GLU A 254 11.71 -13.33 11.34
C GLU A 254 13.07 -12.78 10.91
N LEU A 255 14.00 -12.55 11.85
CA LEU A 255 15.34 -12.09 11.52
C LEU A 255 16.19 -13.19 10.85
N VAL A 256 15.99 -14.46 11.20
CA VAL A 256 16.54 -15.61 10.47
C VAL A 256 16.00 -15.60 9.03
N GLN A 257 14.70 -15.41 8.82
CA GLN A 257 14.08 -15.36 7.51
C GLN A 257 14.62 -14.18 6.66
N VAL A 258 14.83 -13.01 7.28
CA VAL A 258 15.47 -11.86 6.60
C VAL A 258 16.87 -12.23 6.12
N MET A 259 17.71 -12.74 7.03
CA MET A 259 19.08 -13.10 6.71
C MET A 259 19.16 -14.19 5.63
N GLN A 260 18.28 -15.20 5.74
CA GLN A 260 18.18 -16.27 4.75
C GLN A 260 17.82 -15.74 3.36
N ASN A 261 16.78 -14.89 3.26
CA ASN A 261 16.39 -14.29 1.98
C ASN A 261 17.51 -13.45 1.35
N LEU A 262 18.24 -12.65 2.16
CA LEU A 262 19.33 -11.83 1.66
C LEU A 262 20.51 -12.70 1.20
N LEU A 263 20.93 -13.67 2.00
CA LEU A 263 22.06 -14.52 1.67
C LEU A 263 21.74 -15.48 0.49
N GLU A 264 20.53 -16.05 0.44
CA GLU A 264 20.11 -16.84 -0.72
C GLU A 264 20.12 -16.03 -2.02
N ASN A 265 19.65 -14.77 -1.97
CA ASN A 265 19.68 -13.88 -3.13
C ASN A 265 21.13 -13.59 -3.56
N ALA A 266 22.02 -13.27 -2.63
CA ALA A 266 23.44 -13.06 -2.93
C ALA A 266 24.09 -14.31 -3.58
N LEU A 267 23.81 -15.50 -3.06
CA LEU A 267 24.31 -16.75 -3.63
C LEU A 267 23.71 -17.08 -5.00
N LYS A 268 22.41 -16.84 -5.19
CA LYS A 268 21.70 -17.13 -6.45
C LYS A 268 22.09 -16.19 -7.59
N TYR A 269 22.22 -14.91 -7.28
CA TYR A 269 22.39 -13.87 -8.31
C TYR A 269 23.80 -13.26 -8.35
N GLY A 270 24.51 -13.27 -7.21
CA GLY A 270 25.83 -12.67 -7.06
C GLY A 270 27.00 -13.67 -7.06
N SER A 271 26.73 -15.00 -7.19
CA SER A 271 27.78 -16.03 -7.08
C SER A 271 28.89 -15.97 -8.15
N SER A 272 28.66 -15.27 -9.26
CA SER A 272 29.73 -15.04 -10.27
C SER A 272 30.93 -14.29 -9.69
N GLY A 273 30.74 -13.50 -8.63
CA GLY A 273 31.80 -12.82 -7.90
C GLY A 273 32.56 -13.71 -6.92
N LYS A 274 32.15 -14.99 -6.77
CA LYS A 274 32.81 -16.02 -5.93
C LYS A 274 32.89 -15.68 -4.43
N ARG A 275 32.29 -14.56 -4.02
CA ARG A 275 32.34 -14.10 -2.65
C ARG A 275 31.07 -13.34 -2.26
N VAL A 276 30.62 -13.57 -1.03
CA VAL A 276 29.56 -12.82 -0.37
C VAL A 276 30.07 -12.39 1.01
N ASP A 277 30.01 -11.09 1.30
CA ASP A 277 30.41 -10.53 2.58
C ASP A 277 29.16 -10.22 3.41
N ILE A 278 29.10 -10.76 4.62
CA ILE A 278 28.11 -10.45 5.65
C ILE A 278 28.82 -9.56 6.67
N THR A 279 28.36 -8.33 6.84
CA THR A 279 28.96 -7.39 7.79
C THR A 279 27.93 -6.97 8.83
N LEU A 280 28.32 -7.03 10.11
CA LEU A 280 27.53 -6.56 11.24
C LEU A 280 28.27 -5.44 11.94
N ARG A 281 27.59 -4.31 12.16
CA ARG A 281 28.19 -3.15 12.82
C ARG A 281 27.19 -2.48 13.76
N ARG A 282 27.70 -1.91 14.84
CA ARG A 282 26.94 -1.00 15.70
C ARG A 282 27.16 0.42 15.18
N GLN A 283 26.07 1.09 14.79
CA GLN A 283 26.10 2.49 14.34
C GLN A 283 25.22 3.34 15.27
N HIS A 284 25.83 4.12 16.15
CA HIS A 284 25.15 4.98 17.13
C HIS A 284 24.10 4.21 17.92
N ASP A 285 22.82 4.40 17.60
CA ASP A 285 21.61 3.83 18.23
C ASP A 285 21.01 2.64 17.45
N ALA A 286 21.67 2.19 16.39
CA ALA A 286 21.19 1.13 15.52
C ALA A 286 22.24 0.02 15.33
N ALA A 287 21.74 -1.19 15.10
CA ALA A 287 22.47 -2.31 14.55
C ALA A 287 22.33 -2.30 13.03
N GLU A 288 23.41 -2.40 12.31
CA GLU A 288 23.42 -2.56 10.85
C GLU A 288 23.92 -3.95 10.51
N LEU A 289 23.18 -4.64 9.65
CA LEU A 289 23.56 -5.90 9.03
C LEU A 289 23.53 -5.67 7.51
N SER A 290 24.64 -5.93 6.82
CA SER A 290 24.71 -5.87 5.37
C SER A 290 25.12 -7.22 4.79
N VAL A 291 24.58 -7.51 3.59
CA VAL A 291 24.96 -8.65 2.75
C VAL A 291 25.36 -8.08 1.40
N ARG A 292 26.63 -8.23 1.04
CA ARG A 292 27.20 -7.74 -0.21
C ARG A 292 27.64 -8.89 -1.08
N ASP A 293 27.15 -8.94 -2.30
CA ASP A 293 27.68 -9.80 -3.37
C ASP A 293 28.59 -9.00 -4.31
N HIS A 294 29.46 -9.72 -5.00
CA HIS A 294 30.37 -9.17 -6.01
C HIS A 294 29.99 -9.66 -7.42
N GLY A 295 28.70 -9.83 -7.66
CA GLY A 295 28.13 -10.32 -8.90
C GLY A 295 27.94 -9.23 -9.96
N PRO A 296 27.00 -9.45 -10.90
CA PRO A 296 26.81 -8.56 -12.05
C PRO A 296 26.20 -7.21 -11.68
N GLY A 297 25.69 -7.06 -10.44
CA GLY A 297 24.95 -5.86 -10.03
C GLY A 297 23.58 -5.75 -10.69
N ILE A 298 22.87 -4.66 -10.35
CA ILE A 298 21.49 -4.39 -10.75
C ILE A 298 21.41 -2.97 -11.31
N ALA A 299 20.76 -2.77 -12.45
CA ALA A 299 20.57 -1.46 -13.03
C ALA A 299 19.64 -0.57 -12.16
N GLU A 300 19.90 0.73 -12.13
CA GLU A 300 19.25 1.70 -11.24
C GLU A 300 17.73 1.70 -11.41
N GLU A 301 17.23 1.54 -12.63
CA GLU A 301 15.78 1.49 -12.94
C GLU A 301 15.03 0.37 -12.22
N HIS A 302 15.71 -0.70 -11.82
CA HIS A 302 15.11 -1.83 -11.11
C HIS A 302 15.10 -1.65 -9.58
N LEU A 303 16.05 -0.86 -9.01
CA LEU A 303 16.24 -0.75 -7.56
C LEU A 303 14.96 -0.38 -6.78
N PRO A 304 14.15 0.60 -7.20
CA PRO A 304 12.92 0.96 -6.48
C PRO A 304 11.89 -0.17 -6.43
N ARG A 305 11.94 -1.06 -7.43
CA ARG A 305 10.94 -2.12 -7.63
C ARG A 305 11.32 -3.46 -7.02
N LEU A 306 12.56 -3.66 -6.60
CA LEU A 306 13.06 -4.95 -6.08
C LEU A 306 12.27 -5.48 -4.89
N THR A 307 11.63 -4.61 -4.11
CA THR A 307 10.80 -4.97 -2.96
C THR A 307 9.31 -5.11 -3.30
N GLU A 308 8.91 -4.91 -4.57
CA GLU A 308 7.54 -5.21 -5.02
C GLU A 308 7.32 -6.72 -5.06
N ARG A 309 6.10 -7.16 -4.73
CA ARG A 309 5.73 -8.58 -4.74
C ARG A 309 5.81 -9.14 -6.16
N PHE A 310 6.41 -10.30 -6.33
CA PHE A 310 6.60 -11.00 -7.62
C PHE A 310 7.52 -10.29 -8.62
N TYR A 311 8.14 -9.17 -8.24
CA TYR A 311 9.04 -8.46 -9.12
C TYR A 311 10.34 -9.24 -9.33
N ARG A 312 10.85 -9.26 -10.57
CA ARG A 312 12.08 -9.93 -10.98
C ARG A 312 12.72 -9.15 -12.13
N VAL A 313 14.02 -8.87 -12.02
CA VAL A 313 14.79 -8.21 -13.08
C VAL A 313 14.80 -9.08 -14.35
N ASN A 314 15.09 -10.39 -14.19
CA ASN A 314 15.04 -11.38 -15.26
C ASN A 314 14.14 -12.55 -14.85
N VAL A 315 12.97 -12.66 -15.46
CA VAL A 315 11.96 -13.67 -15.11
C VAL A 315 12.45 -15.09 -15.41
N GLN A 316 13.11 -15.31 -16.56
CA GLN A 316 13.57 -16.65 -16.97
C GLN A 316 14.71 -17.15 -16.08
N GLU A 317 15.70 -16.31 -15.83
CA GLU A 317 16.82 -16.63 -14.96
C GLU A 317 16.37 -16.86 -13.51
N SER A 318 15.49 -16.00 -12.99
CA SER A 318 14.95 -16.17 -11.66
C SER A 318 14.14 -17.47 -11.51
N ARG A 319 13.38 -17.86 -12.54
CA ARG A 319 12.64 -19.13 -12.55
C ARG A 319 13.57 -20.34 -12.52
N SER A 320 14.65 -20.33 -13.30
CA SER A 320 15.63 -21.43 -13.33
C SER A 320 16.35 -21.60 -11.99
N ARG A 321 16.59 -20.50 -11.26
CA ARG A 321 17.22 -20.47 -9.92
C ARG A 321 16.22 -20.63 -8.78
N GLY A 322 14.94 -20.91 -9.07
CA GLY A 322 13.88 -21.18 -8.10
C GLY A 322 13.45 -19.96 -7.29
N GLY A 323 13.64 -18.74 -7.80
CA GLY A 323 13.15 -17.52 -7.17
C GLY A 323 11.62 -17.41 -7.22
N THR A 324 10.99 -16.94 -6.15
CA THR A 324 9.55 -16.68 -6.06
C THR A 324 9.18 -15.24 -6.40
N GLY A 325 10.13 -14.30 -6.22
CA GLY A 325 9.88 -12.87 -6.30
C GLY A 325 9.20 -12.29 -5.06
N LEU A 326 9.12 -13.06 -3.97
CA LEU A 326 8.52 -12.64 -2.69
C LEU A 326 9.56 -12.37 -1.61
N GLY A 327 10.77 -12.92 -1.70
CA GLY A 327 11.76 -12.85 -0.63
C GLY A 327 12.11 -11.43 -0.19
N LEU A 328 12.36 -10.49 -1.12
CA LEU A 328 12.67 -9.10 -0.77
C LEU A 328 11.45 -8.32 -0.28
N ALA A 329 10.25 -8.66 -0.73
CA ALA A 329 9.01 -8.11 -0.17
C ALA A 329 8.85 -8.55 1.30
N ILE A 330 9.09 -9.84 1.61
CA ILE A 330 9.11 -10.38 2.97
C ILE A 330 10.15 -9.65 3.83
N VAL A 331 11.37 -9.47 3.32
CA VAL A 331 12.43 -8.71 4.03
C VAL A 331 11.94 -7.31 4.37
N LYS A 332 11.37 -6.57 3.42
CA LYS A 332 10.86 -5.21 3.64
C LYS A 332 9.79 -5.16 4.73
N HIS A 333 8.80 -6.07 4.69
CA HIS A 333 7.72 -6.10 5.69
C HIS A 333 8.25 -6.46 7.09
N ILE A 334 9.16 -7.44 7.20
CA ILE A 334 9.79 -7.79 8.49
C ILE A 334 10.59 -6.60 9.03
N VAL A 335 11.42 -5.97 8.20
CA VAL A 335 12.25 -4.82 8.61
C VAL A 335 11.36 -3.64 9.06
N ASN A 336 10.28 -3.34 8.34
CA ASN A 336 9.31 -2.31 8.74
C ASN A 336 8.66 -2.63 10.09
N ARG A 337 8.22 -3.87 10.30
CA ARG A 337 7.64 -4.34 11.57
C ARG A 337 8.60 -4.18 12.74
N HIS A 338 9.91 -4.34 12.50
CA HIS A 338 10.98 -4.10 13.47
C HIS A 338 11.37 -2.61 13.58
N ARG A 339 10.65 -1.69 12.91
CA ARG A 339 10.98 -0.25 12.80
C ARG A 339 12.39 0.00 12.27
N GLY A 340 12.84 -0.89 11.43
CA GLY A 340 14.11 -0.78 10.75
C GLY A 340 13.99 -0.08 9.40
N LYS A 341 15.11 -0.01 8.70
CA LYS A 341 15.20 0.51 7.34
C LYS A 341 16.00 -0.45 6.47
N LEU A 342 15.46 -0.83 5.32
CA LEU A 342 16.16 -1.55 4.26
C LEU A 342 16.74 -0.52 3.28
N THR A 343 18.01 -0.69 2.95
CA THR A 343 18.73 0.11 1.93
C THR A 343 19.34 -0.84 0.92
N ILE A 344 19.24 -0.53 -0.36
CA ILE A 344 19.78 -1.33 -1.45
C ILE A 344 20.68 -0.41 -2.27
N VAL A 345 21.94 -0.83 -2.41
CA VAL A 345 22.94 -0.15 -3.25
C VAL A 345 23.47 -1.16 -4.23
N SER A 346 23.44 -0.83 -5.51
CA SER A 346 23.98 -1.72 -6.55
C SER A 346 24.42 -0.91 -7.75
N GLU A 347 25.48 -1.39 -8.38
CA GLU A 347 26.02 -0.83 -9.61
C GLU A 347 26.38 -1.97 -10.57
N PRO A 348 25.97 -1.90 -11.85
CA PRO A 348 26.30 -2.91 -12.84
C PRO A 348 27.80 -3.16 -12.91
N GLY A 349 28.20 -4.43 -12.77
CA GLY A 349 29.58 -4.89 -12.77
C GLY A 349 30.31 -4.81 -11.42
N LEU A 350 29.72 -4.19 -10.38
CA LEU A 350 30.34 -4.04 -9.05
C LEU A 350 29.62 -4.85 -7.93
N GLY A 351 28.49 -5.49 -8.27
CA GLY A 351 27.70 -6.27 -7.32
C GLY A 351 26.59 -5.47 -6.64
N SER A 352 26.00 -6.06 -5.61
CA SER A 352 24.89 -5.46 -4.86
C SER A 352 25.10 -5.58 -3.36
N GLU A 353 24.69 -4.57 -2.62
CA GLU A 353 24.67 -4.54 -1.16
C GLU A 353 23.27 -4.28 -0.63
N PHE A 354 22.79 -5.19 0.19
CA PHE A 354 21.51 -5.09 0.90
C PHE A 354 21.78 -4.89 2.38
N SER A 355 21.45 -3.71 2.89
CA SER A 355 21.70 -3.33 4.28
C SER A 355 20.40 -3.13 5.04
N ILE A 356 20.29 -3.68 6.23
CA ILE A 356 19.19 -3.43 7.15
C ILE A 356 19.73 -2.73 8.40
N ARG A 357 19.01 -1.70 8.84
CA ARG A 357 19.29 -1.00 10.11
C ARG A 357 18.12 -1.25 11.05
N LEU A 358 18.42 -1.77 12.24
CA LEU A 358 17.45 -2.09 13.28
C LEU A 358 17.78 -1.27 14.53
N PRO A 359 16.78 -0.76 15.27
CA PRO A 359 17.02 -0.11 16.56
C PRO A 359 17.71 -1.09 17.51
N LEU A 360 18.75 -0.60 18.19
CA LEU A 360 19.36 -1.38 19.27
C LEU A 360 18.37 -1.61 20.41
N LYS A 361 18.62 -2.62 21.20
CA LYS A 361 17.97 -2.78 22.49
C LYS A 361 18.31 -1.57 23.36
N SER A 362 17.28 -0.82 23.80
CA SER A 362 17.41 0.23 24.82
C SER A 362 17.73 -0.37 26.16
#